data_2ef74dfe5129ae6a8bc9c440c46e5b07
#
_entry.id   2ef74dfe5129ae6a8bc9c440c46e5b07
#
_cell.length_a   1.000
_cell.length_b   1.000
_cell.length_c   1.000
_cell.angle_alpha   90.00
_cell.angle_beta   90.00
_cell.angle_gamma   90.00
#
_symmetry.space_group_name_H-M   'P 1'
#
loop_
_entity.id
_entity.type
_entity.pdbx_description
1 polymer ?
#
loop_
_entity_poly.entity_id
_entity_poly.type
_entity_poly.pdbx_seq_one_letter_code
_entity_poly.pdbx_strand_id
1 'polypeptide(L)'
;MILIVTFHEEFREKISAFLSEKGYEVCVPPHRQDVAPLVKEKSPLVVVLDMYVAEPSGLEVLRELRAQNYSGKVVALAGTSLSSLMSQAFRLGVDQVIGGFQGSGGAMNLDQVESAIKMALHPGIAKRAFELYEARGQTKGNDLEDWFEAERQIFHKKIPLSAGESEVRAEPESASKKRTKTQK
;
A
#
# COMPACT_ATOMS: atom_id res chain seq x y z
N MET A 1 -2.65 -4.92 7.49
CA MET A 1 -3.28 -3.74 8.13
C MET A 1 -2.33 -2.55 8.06
N ILE A 2 -2.87 -1.35 7.78
CA ILE A 2 -2.18 -0.06 7.75
C ILE A 2 -2.68 0.77 8.93
N LEU A 3 -1.79 1.29 9.76
CA LEU A 3 -2.12 2.20 10.85
C LEU A 3 -1.90 3.65 10.40
N ILE A 4 -2.93 4.50 10.51
CA ILE A 4 -2.86 5.92 10.14
C ILE A 4 -2.78 6.75 11.40
N VAL A 5 -1.68 7.47 11.57
CA VAL A 5 -1.40 8.33 12.72
C VAL A 5 -1.37 9.79 12.24
N THR A 6 -2.54 10.38 12.17
CA THR A 6 -2.75 11.82 11.95
C THR A 6 -3.95 12.28 12.77
N PHE A 7 -3.91 13.51 13.24
CA PHE A 7 -5.00 14.10 14.04
C PHE A 7 -5.73 15.23 13.30
N HIS A 8 -5.41 15.40 12.04
CA HIS A 8 -6.21 16.21 11.12
C HIS A 8 -7.42 15.37 10.66
N GLU A 9 -8.58 15.65 11.22
CA GLU A 9 -9.79 14.83 11.07
C GLU A 9 -10.18 14.64 9.60
N GLU A 10 -10.30 15.72 8.86
CA GLU A 10 -10.65 15.68 7.44
C GLU A 10 -9.68 14.84 6.60
N PHE A 11 -8.38 14.96 6.86
CA PHE A 11 -7.37 14.17 6.16
C PHE A 11 -7.43 12.71 6.56
N ARG A 12 -7.60 12.43 7.86
CA ARG A 12 -7.74 11.10 8.41
C ARG A 12 -8.90 10.34 7.78
N GLU A 13 -10.06 10.99 7.67
CA GLU A 13 -11.24 10.41 7.03
C GLU A 13 -11.01 10.12 5.55
N LYS A 14 -10.48 11.08 4.81
CA LYS A 14 -10.20 10.93 3.38
C LYS A 14 -9.23 9.80 3.08
N ILE A 15 -8.09 9.74 3.79
CA ILE A 15 -7.09 8.70 3.57
C ILE A 15 -7.61 7.32 4.00
N SER A 16 -8.38 7.25 5.09
CA SER A 16 -8.97 5.99 5.55
C SER A 16 -9.99 5.45 4.57
N ALA A 17 -10.89 6.30 4.07
CA ALA A 17 -11.88 5.92 3.05
C ALA A 17 -11.18 5.45 1.76
N PHE A 18 -10.24 6.24 1.24
CA PHE A 18 -9.51 5.93 0.02
C PHE A 18 -8.77 4.59 0.09
N LEU A 19 -8.03 4.33 1.17
CA LEU A 19 -7.32 3.06 1.33
C LEU A 19 -8.29 1.89 1.54
N SER A 20 -9.39 2.11 2.26
CA SER A 20 -10.41 1.06 2.47
C SER A 20 -11.12 0.70 1.16
N GLU A 21 -11.46 1.66 0.30
CA GLU A 21 -12.02 1.42 -1.03
C GLU A 21 -11.08 0.61 -1.92
N LYS A 22 -9.78 0.81 -1.77
CA LYS A 22 -8.75 0.00 -2.45
C LYS A 22 -8.50 -1.37 -1.81
N GLY A 23 -9.27 -1.74 -0.79
CA GLY A 23 -9.26 -3.06 -0.15
C GLY A 23 -8.16 -3.22 0.92
N TYR A 24 -7.53 -2.14 1.37
CA TYR A 24 -6.61 -2.22 2.50
C TYR A 24 -7.37 -2.28 3.82
N GLU A 25 -6.86 -3.08 4.74
CA GLU A 25 -7.30 -3.03 6.13
C GLU A 25 -6.63 -1.84 6.81
N VAL A 26 -7.46 -0.89 7.27
CA VAL A 26 -7.01 0.37 7.86
C VAL A 26 -7.42 0.43 9.33
N CYS A 27 -6.53 0.90 10.17
CA CYS A 27 -6.77 1.19 11.58
C CYS A 27 -6.35 2.64 11.88
N VAL A 28 -7.13 3.29 12.74
CA VAL A 28 -6.86 4.65 13.22
C VAL A 28 -6.90 4.61 14.74
N PRO A 29 -5.87 5.11 15.43
CA PRO A 29 -5.89 5.17 16.88
C PRO A 29 -6.93 6.22 17.33
N PRO A 30 -7.80 5.90 18.33
CA PRO A 30 -8.77 6.85 18.84
C PRO A 30 -8.11 8.05 19.51
N HIS A 31 -6.98 7.81 20.18
CA HIS A 31 -6.18 8.84 20.85
C HIS A 31 -4.69 8.63 20.57
N ARG A 32 -3.90 9.69 20.76
CA ARG A 32 -2.45 9.67 20.52
C ARG A 32 -1.69 8.67 21.39
N GLN A 33 -2.10 8.56 22.65
CA GLN A 33 -1.55 7.61 23.62
C GLN A 33 -1.80 6.15 23.26
N ASP A 34 -2.74 5.88 22.35
CA ASP A 34 -3.10 4.53 21.94
C ASP A 34 -2.23 4.01 20.79
N VAL A 35 -1.38 4.85 20.19
CA VAL A 35 -0.54 4.47 19.03
C VAL A 35 0.38 3.30 19.38
N ALA A 36 1.17 3.44 20.43
CA ALA A 36 2.14 2.41 20.82
C ALA A 36 1.48 1.11 21.31
N PRO A 37 0.43 1.16 22.16
CA PRO A 37 -0.36 -0.03 22.49
C PRO A 37 -0.96 -0.72 21.26
N LEU A 38 -1.57 0.03 20.33
CA LEU A 38 -2.13 -0.52 19.09
C LEU A 38 -1.08 -1.18 18.20
N VAL A 39 0.09 -0.55 18.05
CA VAL A 39 1.17 -1.14 17.27
C VAL A 39 1.62 -2.46 17.88
N LYS A 40 1.72 -2.55 19.19
CA LYS A 40 2.08 -3.78 19.89
C LYS A 40 1.00 -4.86 19.75
N GLU A 41 -0.27 -4.49 19.84
CA GLU A 41 -1.41 -5.43 19.75
C GLU A 41 -1.62 -5.91 18.31
N LYS A 42 -1.68 -4.97 17.36
CA LYS A 42 -2.10 -5.23 15.97
C LYS A 42 -0.94 -5.55 15.04
N SER A 43 0.29 -5.23 15.39
CA SER A 43 1.49 -5.42 14.56
C SER A 43 1.27 -4.97 13.11
N PRO A 44 0.95 -3.68 12.86
CA PRO A 44 0.65 -3.20 11.51
C PRO A 44 1.84 -3.40 10.59
N LEU A 45 1.58 -3.66 9.30
CA LEU A 45 2.64 -3.75 8.28
C LEU A 45 3.27 -2.40 8.02
N VAL A 46 2.44 -1.35 8.02
CA VAL A 46 2.84 0.03 7.74
C VAL A 46 2.17 0.96 8.73
N VAL A 47 2.93 1.91 9.23
CA VAL A 47 2.45 3.10 9.94
C VAL A 47 2.61 4.30 9.01
N VAL A 48 1.52 4.95 8.66
CA VAL A 48 1.51 6.26 8.01
C VAL A 48 1.49 7.31 9.12
N LEU A 49 2.60 8.02 9.28
CA LEU A 49 2.85 8.90 10.43
C LEU A 49 2.96 10.36 10.00
N ASP A 50 2.06 11.17 10.52
CA ASP A 50 2.13 12.61 10.38
C ASP A 50 3.22 13.18 11.30
N MET A 51 4.23 13.80 10.71
CA MET A 51 5.37 14.36 11.45
C MET A 51 5.04 15.70 12.15
N TYR A 52 3.93 16.33 11.81
CA TYR A 52 3.46 17.60 12.38
C TYR A 52 2.46 17.46 13.52
N VAL A 53 2.26 16.23 13.98
CA VAL A 53 1.45 15.99 15.18
C VAL A 53 2.08 16.74 16.36
N ALA A 54 1.26 17.56 17.05
CA ALA A 54 1.69 18.24 18.26
C ALA A 54 1.43 17.32 19.47
N GLU A 55 2.42 17.12 20.28
CA GLU A 55 2.44 16.40 21.55
C GLU A 55 1.65 15.06 21.64
N PRO A 56 2.33 13.91 21.55
CA PRO A 56 3.74 13.77 21.19
C PRO A 56 3.97 14.10 19.70
N SER A 57 5.14 14.64 19.38
CA SER A 57 5.51 14.91 17.97
C SER A 57 5.64 13.60 17.20
N GLY A 58 5.46 13.66 15.87
CA GLY A 58 5.65 12.46 15.02
C GLY A 58 7.02 11.81 15.24
N LEU A 59 8.06 12.60 15.56
CA LEU A 59 9.39 12.08 15.85
C LEU A 59 9.45 11.32 17.18
N GLU A 60 8.72 11.78 18.20
CA GLU A 60 8.61 11.09 19.50
C GLU A 60 7.85 9.76 19.32
N VAL A 61 6.74 9.78 18.61
CA VAL A 61 6.01 8.56 18.26
C VAL A 61 6.93 7.57 17.55
N LEU A 62 7.70 8.03 16.55
CA LEU A 62 8.64 7.18 15.84
C LEU A 62 9.73 6.59 16.76
N ARG A 63 10.29 7.39 17.68
CA ARG A 63 11.25 6.89 18.67
C ARG A 63 10.64 5.82 19.57
N GLU A 64 9.43 6.04 20.03
CA GLU A 64 8.71 5.07 20.85
C GLU A 64 8.45 3.76 20.13
N LEU A 65 8.01 3.81 18.87
CA LEU A 65 7.84 2.63 18.04
C LEU A 65 9.13 1.83 17.89
N ARG A 66 10.26 2.51 17.64
CA ARG A 66 11.56 1.83 17.51
C ARG A 66 12.07 1.29 18.84
N ALA A 67 11.82 1.99 19.96
CA ALA A 67 12.15 1.50 21.30
C ALA A 67 11.37 0.23 21.66
N GLN A 68 10.17 0.04 21.12
CA GLN A 68 9.37 -1.18 21.27
C GLN A 68 9.72 -2.29 20.24
N ASN A 69 10.82 -2.12 19.49
CA ASN A 69 11.24 -3.04 18.44
C ASN A 69 10.22 -3.22 17.29
N TYR A 70 9.40 -2.22 17.03
CA TYR A 70 8.53 -2.26 15.86
C TYR A 70 9.36 -2.31 14.58
N SER A 71 9.26 -3.42 13.86
CA SER A 71 10.01 -3.71 12.62
C SER A 71 9.21 -3.42 11.34
N GLY A 72 7.94 -3.05 11.47
CA GLY A 72 7.10 -2.66 10.33
C GLY A 72 7.58 -1.38 9.66
N LYS A 73 7.02 -1.11 8.50
CA LYS A 73 7.39 0.03 7.67
C LYS A 73 6.78 1.33 8.18
N VAL A 74 7.50 2.44 7.99
CA VAL A 74 7.00 3.78 8.35
C VAL A 74 7.04 4.69 7.13
N VAL A 75 5.88 5.24 6.79
CA VAL A 75 5.71 6.27 5.76
C VAL A 75 5.42 7.58 6.47
N ALA A 76 6.35 8.53 6.41
CA ALA A 76 6.21 9.83 7.06
C ALA A 76 5.52 10.85 6.15
N LEU A 77 4.50 11.51 6.69
CA LEU A 77 3.88 12.68 6.06
C LEU A 77 4.57 13.94 6.56
N ALA A 78 5.16 14.70 5.67
CA ALA A 78 5.96 15.85 6.00
C ALA A 78 5.52 17.10 5.22
N GLY A 79 5.63 18.26 5.84
CA GLY A 79 5.35 19.53 5.18
C GLY A 79 6.54 20.05 4.37
N THR A 80 6.52 21.34 4.08
CA THR A 80 7.54 22.00 3.25
C THR A 80 8.86 22.30 3.96
N SER A 81 8.89 22.31 5.31
CA SER A 81 10.07 22.67 6.12
C SER A 81 10.77 21.43 6.65
N LEU A 82 11.65 20.84 5.83
CA LEU A 82 11.99 19.42 5.96
C LEU A 82 13.37 19.08 6.55
N SER A 83 14.34 20.01 6.64
CA SER A 83 15.75 19.56 6.64
C SER A 83 16.24 18.83 7.90
N SER A 84 16.00 19.38 9.09
CA SER A 84 16.55 18.76 10.34
C SER A 84 15.67 17.63 10.89
N LEU A 85 14.35 17.81 10.87
CA LEU A 85 13.37 16.82 11.35
C LEU A 85 13.47 15.53 10.54
N MET A 86 13.54 15.65 9.21
CA MET A 86 13.61 14.50 8.30
C MET A 86 14.92 13.74 8.41
N SER A 87 16.05 14.45 8.62
CA SER A 87 17.32 13.77 8.88
C SER A 87 17.27 12.90 10.13
N GLN A 88 16.57 13.35 11.17
CA GLN A 88 16.36 12.55 12.38
C GLN A 88 15.41 11.38 12.11
N ALA A 89 14.31 11.61 11.37
CA ALA A 89 13.35 10.56 11.02
C ALA A 89 14.01 9.42 10.20
N PHE A 90 14.85 9.76 9.22
CA PHE A 90 15.60 8.75 8.47
C PHE A 90 16.57 7.94 9.32
N ARG A 91 17.25 8.57 10.28
CA ARG A 91 18.11 7.85 11.26
C ARG A 91 17.32 6.88 12.13
N LEU A 92 16.05 7.16 12.35
CA LEU A 92 15.11 6.31 13.08
C LEU A 92 14.41 5.28 12.18
N GLY A 93 14.81 5.18 10.91
CA GLY A 93 14.34 4.14 10.01
C GLY A 93 12.97 4.42 9.39
N VAL A 94 12.68 5.67 9.02
CA VAL A 94 11.56 5.96 8.11
C VAL A 94 11.89 5.39 6.72
N ASP A 95 10.95 4.64 6.15
CA ASP A 95 11.15 3.95 4.87
C ASP A 95 10.80 4.84 3.68
N GLN A 96 9.77 5.68 3.80
CA GLN A 96 9.33 6.61 2.75
C GLN A 96 8.89 7.93 3.36
N VAL A 97 9.05 9.01 2.61
CA VAL A 97 8.62 10.36 2.99
C VAL A 97 7.78 10.96 1.90
N ILE A 98 6.63 11.52 2.27
CA ILE A 98 5.76 12.26 1.37
C ILE A 98 5.80 13.72 1.80
N GLY A 99 6.34 14.57 0.93
CA GLY A 99 6.41 16.00 1.15
C GLY A 99 5.12 16.74 0.77
N GLY A 100 5.02 18.01 1.19
CA GLY A 100 3.90 18.87 0.81
C GLY A 100 2.64 18.72 1.65
N PHE A 101 2.66 17.91 2.71
CA PHE A 101 1.56 17.83 3.67
C PHE A 101 1.48 19.09 4.49
N GLN A 102 0.35 19.80 4.44
CA GLN A 102 0.13 21.08 5.15
C GLN A 102 -0.96 21.00 6.22
N GLY A 103 -1.24 19.82 6.75
CA GLY A 103 -2.16 19.61 7.87
C GLY A 103 -3.61 20.02 7.59
N SER A 104 -3.89 21.29 7.55
CA SER A 104 -5.21 21.86 7.34
C SER A 104 -5.40 22.35 5.91
N GLY A 105 -5.77 21.45 4.98
CA GLY A 105 -6.31 21.84 3.67
C GLY A 105 -5.35 21.85 2.47
N GLY A 106 -4.11 21.44 2.61
CA GLY A 106 -3.27 21.13 1.46
C GLY A 106 -3.79 19.89 0.74
N ALA A 107 -4.02 19.98 -0.58
CA ALA A 107 -4.45 18.85 -1.38
C ALA A 107 -3.32 17.79 -1.45
N MET A 108 -3.24 16.91 -0.43
CA MET A 108 -2.35 15.76 -0.54
C MET A 108 -2.90 14.81 -1.59
N ASN A 109 -2.05 14.41 -2.52
CA ASN A 109 -2.40 13.38 -3.48
C ASN A 109 -2.42 12.02 -2.77
N LEU A 110 -3.62 11.45 -2.57
CA LEU A 110 -3.81 10.16 -1.89
C LEU A 110 -3.14 9.00 -2.66
N ASP A 111 -3.02 9.10 -3.99
CA ASP A 111 -2.30 8.11 -4.79
C ASP A 111 -0.79 8.10 -4.46
N GLN A 112 -0.22 9.26 -4.08
CA GLN A 112 1.17 9.30 -3.58
C GLN A 112 1.32 8.54 -2.27
N VAL A 113 0.32 8.60 -1.39
CA VAL A 113 0.34 7.84 -0.13
C VAL A 113 0.31 6.34 -0.42
N GLU A 114 -0.59 5.90 -1.29
CA GLU A 114 -0.65 4.48 -1.69
C GLU A 114 0.66 4.04 -2.33
N SER A 115 1.21 4.83 -3.25
CA SER A 115 2.49 4.53 -3.91
C SER A 115 3.64 4.41 -2.91
N ALA A 116 3.72 5.31 -1.93
CA ALA A 116 4.75 5.24 -0.88
C ALA A 116 4.60 3.99 0.01
N ILE A 117 3.36 3.60 0.34
CA ILE A 117 3.09 2.36 1.06
C ILE A 117 3.57 1.15 0.27
N LYS A 118 3.24 1.08 -1.02
CA LYS A 118 3.68 0.00 -1.91
C LYS A 118 5.21 -0.04 -2.04
N MET A 119 5.84 1.12 -2.20
CA MET A 119 7.30 1.22 -2.27
C MET A 119 7.99 0.77 -0.98
N ALA A 120 7.45 1.11 0.18
CA ALA A 120 7.98 0.66 1.47
C ALA A 120 7.91 -0.86 1.62
N LEU A 121 6.88 -1.50 1.08
CA LEU A 121 6.66 -2.95 1.15
C LEU A 121 7.23 -3.73 -0.03
N HIS A 122 7.69 -3.05 -1.09
CA HIS A 122 8.19 -3.69 -2.31
C HIS A 122 9.21 -4.83 -2.06
N PRO A 123 10.22 -4.69 -1.18
CA PRO A 123 11.15 -5.78 -0.92
C PRO A 123 10.48 -7.03 -0.36
N GLY A 124 9.47 -6.86 0.50
CA GLY A 124 8.69 -7.97 1.06
C GLY A 124 7.81 -8.64 0.01
N ILE A 125 7.17 -7.85 -0.85
CA ILE A 125 6.36 -8.35 -1.97
C ILE A 125 7.24 -9.13 -2.94
N ALA A 126 8.39 -8.59 -3.34
CA ALA A 126 9.33 -9.25 -4.24
C ALA A 126 9.81 -10.61 -3.68
N LYS A 127 10.17 -10.65 -2.40
CA LYS A 127 10.55 -11.89 -1.73
C LYS A 127 9.41 -12.91 -1.77
N ARG A 128 8.18 -12.50 -1.45
CA ARG A 128 7.03 -13.38 -1.45
C ARG A 128 6.66 -13.88 -2.85
N ALA A 129 6.75 -13.03 -3.86
CA ALA A 129 6.55 -13.42 -5.26
C ALA A 129 7.57 -14.47 -5.70
N PHE A 130 8.83 -14.31 -5.29
CA PHE A 130 9.87 -15.28 -5.57
C PHE A 130 9.60 -16.65 -4.89
N GLU A 131 9.16 -16.65 -3.63
CA GLU A 131 8.75 -17.86 -2.92
C GLU A 131 7.58 -18.58 -3.63
N LEU A 132 6.62 -17.83 -4.18
CA LEU A 132 5.51 -18.40 -4.98
C LEU A 132 6.02 -19.02 -6.28
N TYR A 133 6.92 -18.35 -6.99
CA TYR A 133 7.59 -18.88 -8.18
C TYR A 133 8.34 -20.19 -7.90
N GLU A 134 9.10 -20.27 -6.79
CA GLU A 134 9.79 -21.48 -6.40
C GLU A 134 8.82 -22.63 -6.05
N ALA A 135 7.77 -22.33 -5.26
CA ALA A 135 6.76 -23.31 -4.87
C ALA A 135 6.00 -23.92 -6.05
N ARG A 136 5.88 -23.16 -7.16
CA ARG A 136 5.26 -23.59 -8.41
C ARG A 136 6.20 -24.41 -9.32
N GLY A 137 7.43 -24.66 -8.90
CA GLY A 137 8.42 -25.42 -9.67
C GLY A 137 9.14 -24.57 -10.74
N GLN A 138 9.27 -23.27 -10.52
CA GLN A 138 10.07 -22.33 -11.33
C GLN A 138 9.63 -22.24 -12.81
N THR A 139 8.34 -22.46 -13.08
CA THR A 139 7.79 -22.31 -14.44
C THR A 139 7.68 -20.83 -14.81
N LYS A 140 8.26 -20.47 -15.96
CA LYS A 140 8.25 -19.09 -16.49
C LYS A 140 6.87 -18.70 -17.01
N GLY A 141 6.58 -17.40 -17.03
CA GLY A 141 5.40 -16.84 -17.70
C GLY A 141 4.30 -16.33 -16.78
N ASN A 142 4.41 -16.56 -15.46
CA ASN A 142 3.39 -16.12 -14.49
C ASN A 142 3.97 -15.11 -13.49
N ASP A 143 5.01 -14.38 -13.86
CA ASP A 143 5.73 -13.49 -12.94
C ASP A 143 4.82 -12.38 -12.38
N LEU A 144 3.90 -11.86 -13.20
CA LEU A 144 2.91 -10.87 -12.78
C LEU A 144 1.84 -11.46 -11.85
N GLU A 145 1.42 -12.69 -12.09
CA GLU A 145 0.46 -13.39 -11.23
C GLU A 145 1.04 -13.64 -9.85
N ASP A 146 2.30 -14.11 -9.79
CA ASP A 146 3.02 -14.29 -8.54
C ASP A 146 3.18 -12.97 -7.79
N TRP A 147 3.45 -11.88 -8.50
CA TRP A 147 3.53 -10.55 -7.91
C TRP A 147 2.21 -10.09 -7.31
N PHE A 148 1.11 -10.17 -8.07
CA PHE A 148 -0.21 -9.77 -7.57
C PHE A 148 -0.70 -10.66 -6.43
N GLU A 149 -0.40 -11.95 -6.48
CA GLU A 149 -0.72 -12.87 -5.39
C GLU A 149 0.10 -12.55 -4.13
N ALA A 150 1.38 -12.26 -4.26
CA ALA A 150 2.23 -11.83 -3.16
C ALA A 150 1.74 -10.52 -2.54
N GLU A 151 1.38 -9.54 -3.37
CA GLU A 151 0.80 -8.26 -2.92
C GLU A 151 -0.50 -8.52 -2.15
N ARG A 152 -1.40 -9.35 -2.69
CA ARG A 152 -2.66 -9.71 -2.04
C ARG A 152 -2.43 -10.38 -0.69
N GLN A 153 -1.51 -11.32 -0.61
CA GLN A 153 -1.19 -12.03 0.64
C GLN A 153 -0.61 -11.10 1.69
N ILE A 154 0.31 -10.21 1.32
CA ILE A 154 0.94 -9.27 2.26
C ILE A 154 -0.08 -8.26 2.79
N PHE A 155 -0.90 -7.70 1.93
CA PHE A 155 -1.90 -6.70 2.35
C PHE A 155 -3.17 -7.30 2.93
N HIS A 156 -3.36 -8.62 2.87
CA HIS A 156 -4.63 -9.28 3.20
C HIS A 156 -5.82 -8.66 2.44
N LYS A 157 -5.55 -8.22 1.20
CA LYS A 157 -6.59 -7.61 0.36
C LYS A 157 -7.68 -8.62 0.05
N LYS A 158 -8.91 -8.32 0.44
CA LYS A 158 -10.11 -9.00 -0.02
C LYS A 158 -10.45 -8.52 -1.44
N ILE A 159 -9.63 -8.86 -2.44
CA ILE A 159 -9.96 -8.61 -3.84
C ILE A 159 -10.76 -9.81 -4.33
N PRO A 160 -11.97 -9.61 -4.88
CA PRO A 160 -12.71 -10.70 -5.52
C PRO A 160 -11.91 -11.27 -6.70
N LEU A 161 -11.89 -12.57 -6.85
CA LEU A 161 -11.21 -13.32 -7.92
C LEU A 161 -11.76 -13.04 -9.36
N SER A 162 -12.61 -12.02 -9.56
CA SER A 162 -13.36 -11.83 -10.80
C SER A 162 -12.84 -10.72 -11.73
N ALA A 163 -11.61 -10.26 -11.60
CA ALA A 163 -11.08 -9.24 -12.50
C ALA A 163 -10.10 -9.77 -13.57
N GLY A 164 -10.02 -11.07 -13.79
CA GLY A 164 -9.05 -11.70 -14.70
C GLY A 164 -9.62 -12.61 -15.78
N GLU A 165 -10.95 -12.81 -15.85
CA GLU A 165 -11.56 -13.65 -16.88
C GLU A 165 -12.67 -12.90 -17.61
N SER A 166 -12.30 -12.09 -18.57
CA SER A 166 -13.14 -11.82 -19.75
C SER A 166 -12.37 -10.89 -20.70
N GLU A 167 -11.92 -11.46 -21.76
CA GLU A 167 -11.99 -11.04 -23.16
C GLU A 167 -10.87 -11.65 -23.97
N VAL A 168 -10.87 -12.99 -24.03
CA VAL A 168 -10.40 -13.63 -25.25
C VAL A 168 -11.59 -13.66 -26.18
N ARG A 169 -11.72 -12.58 -26.96
CA ARG A 169 -12.68 -12.49 -28.04
C ARG A 169 -12.34 -13.55 -29.07
N ALA A 170 -13.15 -14.61 -29.12
CA ALA A 170 -13.13 -15.56 -30.22
C ALA A 170 -13.49 -14.79 -31.50
N GLU A 171 -12.55 -14.71 -32.43
CA GLU A 171 -12.85 -14.28 -33.82
C GLU A 171 -13.81 -15.28 -34.47
N PRO A 172 -14.86 -14.85 -35.18
CA PRO A 172 -15.72 -15.76 -35.90
C PRO A 172 -15.02 -16.27 -37.16
N GLU A 173 -14.87 -17.58 -37.18
CA GLU A 173 -14.41 -18.35 -38.35
C GLU A 173 -15.23 -17.96 -39.59
N SER A 174 -14.57 -17.41 -40.62
CA SER A 174 -15.17 -17.04 -41.89
C SER A 174 -15.58 -18.30 -42.63
N ALA A 175 -16.88 -18.50 -42.73
CA ALA A 175 -17.48 -19.56 -43.53
C ALA A 175 -17.14 -19.39 -45.01
N SER A 176 -16.32 -20.29 -45.55
CA SER A 176 -16.00 -20.46 -46.94
C SER A 176 -17.26 -20.90 -47.71
N LYS A 177 -17.83 -19.99 -48.53
CA LYS A 177 -18.88 -20.32 -49.50
C LYS A 177 -18.28 -21.11 -50.66
N LYS A 178 -18.55 -22.41 -50.74
CA LYS A 178 -18.42 -23.21 -51.96
C LYS A 178 -19.36 -22.70 -53.04
N ARG A 179 -18.80 -22.18 -54.13
CA ARG A 179 -19.48 -21.93 -55.36
C ARG A 179 -19.60 -23.24 -56.15
N THR A 180 -20.76 -23.81 -56.22
CA THR A 180 -21.10 -24.86 -57.18
C THR A 180 -21.40 -24.23 -58.53
N LYS A 181 -20.61 -24.56 -59.57
CA LYS A 181 -20.92 -24.33 -60.97
C LYS A 181 -21.93 -25.36 -61.39
N THR A 182 -23.05 -24.91 -61.99
CA THR A 182 -23.87 -25.74 -62.84
C THR A 182 -23.96 -25.08 -64.22
N GLN A 183 -23.56 -25.86 -65.22
CA GLN A 183 -23.72 -25.57 -66.65
C GLN A 183 -25.18 -25.67 -67.03
N LYS A 184 -25.66 -24.74 -67.80
CA LYS A 184 -26.21 -24.96 -69.14
C LYS A 184 -26.47 -23.59 -69.74
#